data_0fb434a0cedcb15a4a7429a3fc9d2acd
#
_entry.id   0fb434a0cedcb15a4a7429a3fc9d2acd
#
_cell.length_a   1.000
_cell.length_b   1.000
_cell.length_c   1.000
_cell.angle_alpha   90.00
_cell.angle_beta   90.00
_cell.angle_gamma   90.00
#
_symmetry.space_group_name_H-M   'P 1'
#
loop_
_entity.id
_entity.type
_entity.pdbx_description
1 polymer ?
#
loop_
_entity_poly.entity_id
_entity_poly.type
_entity_poly.pdbx_seq_one_letter_code
_entity_poly.pdbx_strand_id
1 'polypeptide(L)'
;LNPGQLDAADTALLQGHTRAGRDALASAERRLGQPSGFLRFARQIAYSHHERWDGRGFPEGLAGERIPLAARIVALADRYDELTSRHAYRPPLAHAEAVLLIQAGADSEFDPRLVEAFVAVADAFAEVAQRYADSAEALDVEMQRLEQAVAESIELTAPPA
;
A
#
# COMPACT_ATOMS: atom_id res chain seq x y z
N LEU A 1 14.00 -6.63 19.72
CA LEU A 1 12.90 -5.79 19.24
C LEU A 1 11.67 -6.67 19.13
N ASN A 2 10.63 -6.33 19.85
CA ASN A 2 9.36 -7.07 19.85
C ASN A 2 8.59 -6.69 18.57
N PRO A 3 8.30 -7.59 17.64
CA PRO A 3 7.75 -7.25 16.32
C PRO A 3 6.24 -6.99 16.36
N GLY A 4 5.73 -6.32 17.39
CA GLY A 4 4.29 -6.18 17.58
C GLY A 4 3.76 -4.82 18.00
N GLN A 5 4.60 -3.87 18.36
CA GLN A 5 4.13 -2.52 18.70
C GLN A 5 5.16 -1.50 18.20
N LEU A 6 4.76 -0.75 17.17
CA LEU A 6 5.46 0.46 16.73
C LEU A 6 5.40 1.48 17.88
N ASP A 7 6.52 2.08 18.21
CA ASP A 7 6.53 3.21 19.13
C ASP A 7 5.98 4.48 18.48
N ALA A 8 5.85 5.56 19.24
CA ALA A 8 5.32 6.82 18.73
C ALA A 8 6.20 7.43 17.63
N ALA A 9 7.51 7.21 17.65
CA ALA A 9 8.45 7.71 16.64
C ALA A 9 8.33 6.88 15.35
N ASP A 10 8.26 5.56 15.48
CA ASP A 10 8.03 4.65 14.35
C ASP A 10 6.68 4.92 13.68
N THR A 11 5.64 5.16 14.49
CA THR A 11 4.31 5.53 13.99
C THR A 11 4.35 6.86 13.23
N ALA A 12 5.02 7.87 13.77
CA ALA A 12 5.15 9.17 13.10
C ALA A 12 5.94 9.06 11.78
N LEU A 13 7.00 8.24 11.76
CA LEU A 13 7.79 7.97 10.55
C LEU A 13 6.93 7.28 9.49
N LEU A 14 6.19 6.24 9.89
CA LEU A 14 5.27 5.53 9.01
C LEU A 14 4.21 6.46 8.44
N GLN A 15 3.60 7.31 9.26
CA GLN A 15 2.61 8.29 8.80
C GLN A 15 3.21 9.37 7.91
N GLY A 16 4.50 9.65 8.07
CA GLY A 16 5.24 10.63 7.26
C GLY A 16 5.32 10.31 5.77
N HIS A 17 5.22 9.01 5.39
CA HIS A 17 5.32 8.60 3.97
C HIS A 17 4.23 9.22 3.08
N THR A 18 3.03 9.45 3.61
CA THR A 18 1.92 10.06 2.85
C THR A 18 2.26 11.48 2.41
N ARG A 19 2.85 12.27 3.32
CA ARG A 19 3.30 13.64 3.02
C ARG A 19 4.49 13.63 2.08
N ALA A 20 5.48 12.77 2.33
CA ALA A 20 6.65 12.64 1.49
C ALA A 20 6.27 12.23 0.04
N GLY A 21 5.38 11.27 -0.12
CA GLY A 21 4.88 10.84 -1.43
C GLY A 21 4.16 11.96 -2.17
N ARG A 22 3.25 12.68 -1.49
CA ARG A 22 2.59 13.87 -2.06
C ARG A 22 3.60 14.92 -2.53
N ASP A 23 4.61 15.23 -1.71
CA ASP A 23 5.56 16.30 -1.98
C ASP A 23 6.53 15.91 -3.11
N ALA A 24 6.92 14.66 -3.20
CA ALA A 24 7.70 14.12 -4.31
C ALA A 24 6.94 14.26 -5.64
N LEU A 25 5.67 13.84 -5.67
CA LEU A 25 4.82 13.96 -6.86
C LEU A 25 4.54 15.42 -7.23
N ALA A 26 4.34 16.31 -6.26
CA ALA A 26 4.21 17.75 -6.49
C ALA A 26 5.50 18.35 -7.07
N SER A 27 6.66 17.88 -6.63
CA SER A 27 7.95 18.29 -7.21
C SER A 27 8.12 17.81 -8.65
N ALA A 28 7.71 16.58 -8.95
CA ALA A 28 7.72 16.05 -10.32
C ALA A 28 6.82 16.87 -11.25
N GLU A 29 5.61 17.22 -10.80
CA GLU A 29 4.66 18.04 -11.57
C GLU A 29 5.23 19.44 -11.88
N ARG A 30 5.89 20.09 -10.90
CA ARG A 30 6.58 21.36 -11.14
C ARG A 30 7.67 21.26 -12.19
N ARG A 31 8.43 20.16 -12.23
CA ARG A 31 9.49 19.93 -13.23
C ARG A 31 8.95 19.72 -14.64
N LEU A 32 7.76 19.14 -14.76
CA LEU A 32 7.08 19.00 -16.07
C LEU A 32 6.61 20.32 -16.65
N GLY A 33 6.50 21.37 -15.84
CA GLY A 33 6.11 22.71 -16.28
C GLY A 33 4.65 22.84 -16.73
N GLN A 34 3.85 21.79 -16.60
CA GLN A 34 2.43 21.78 -16.96
C GLN A 34 1.62 20.88 -16.01
N PRO A 35 0.35 21.21 -15.72
CA PRO A 35 -0.53 20.38 -14.91
C PRO A 35 -0.73 19.00 -15.55
N SER A 36 -0.63 17.96 -14.74
CA SER A 36 -0.89 16.58 -15.16
C SER A 36 -2.08 16.02 -14.37
N GLY A 37 -3.13 15.63 -15.08
CA GLY A 37 -4.30 14.97 -14.47
C GLY A 37 -3.90 13.69 -13.73
N PHE A 38 -2.96 12.91 -14.28
CA PHE A 38 -2.41 11.72 -13.66
C PHE A 38 -1.70 12.04 -12.33
N LEU A 39 -0.77 13.01 -12.33
CA LEU A 39 -0.03 13.38 -11.10
C LEU A 39 -0.95 13.97 -10.04
N ARG A 40 -2.02 14.65 -10.44
CA ARG A 40 -3.03 15.13 -9.49
C ARG A 40 -3.71 13.96 -8.76
N PHE A 41 -4.14 12.92 -9.47
CA PHE A 41 -4.71 11.72 -8.85
C PHE A 41 -3.69 10.97 -8.00
N ALA A 42 -2.48 10.78 -8.52
CA ALA A 42 -1.40 10.13 -7.78
C ALA A 42 -1.10 10.85 -6.45
N ARG A 43 -1.09 12.20 -6.44
CA ARG A 43 -0.92 12.99 -5.22
C ARG A 43 -2.06 12.80 -4.22
N GLN A 44 -3.32 12.78 -4.69
CA GLN A 44 -4.48 12.53 -3.84
C GLN A 44 -4.39 11.15 -3.19
N ILE A 45 -4.03 10.14 -3.97
CA ILE A 45 -3.84 8.78 -3.49
C ILE A 45 -2.70 8.74 -2.46
N ALA A 46 -1.50 9.20 -2.83
CA ALA A 46 -0.33 9.18 -1.95
C ALA A 46 -0.58 9.87 -0.61
N TYR A 47 -1.37 10.94 -0.60
CA TYR A 47 -1.63 11.72 0.62
C TYR A 47 -2.74 11.13 1.48
N SER A 48 -3.81 10.56 0.88
CA SER A 48 -5.06 10.32 1.58
C SER A 48 -5.50 8.84 1.60
N HIS A 49 -4.70 7.87 1.10
CA HIS A 49 -5.09 6.46 1.08
C HIS A 49 -5.19 5.82 2.48
N HIS A 50 -4.63 6.46 3.51
CA HIS A 50 -4.78 6.05 4.91
C HIS A 50 -5.84 6.85 5.69
N GLU A 51 -6.60 7.72 5.00
CA GLU A 51 -7.80 8.29 5.60
C GLU A 51 -8.89 7.23 5.72
N ARG A 52 -9.70 7.33 6.76
CA ARG A 52 -10.78 6.40 7.05
C ARG A 52 -12.12 7.10 6.90
N TRP A 53 -13.13 6.37 6.46
CA TRP A 53 -14.47 6.91 6.28
C TRP A 53 -15.02 7.58 7.56
N ASP A 54 -14.70 7.03 8.73
CA ASP A 54 -15.08 7.54 10.05
C ASP A 54 -14.27 8.76 10.54
N GLY A 55 -13.26 9.20 9.79
CA GLY A 55 -12.39 10.33 10.12
C GLY A 55 -11.29 10.01 11.13
N ARG A 56 -11.07 8.74 11.47
CA ARG A 56 -10.01 8.31 12.38
C ARG A 56 -8.70 7.95 11.67
N GLY A 57 -8.62 8.27 10.37
CA GLY A 57 -7.43 8.06 9.57
C GLY A 57 -6.42 9.19 9.67
N PHE A 58 -5.44 9.16 8.79
CA PHE A 58 -4.39 10.17 8.70
C PHE A 58 -4.06 10.47 7.24
N PRO A 59 -3.43 11.60 6.91
CA PRO A 59 -2.78 12.58 7.79
C PRO A 59 -3.66 13.75 8.24
N GLU A 60 -4.87 13.91 7.70
CA GLU A 60 -5.74 15.08 7.95
C GLU A 60 -6.97 14.72 8.82
N GLY A 61 -7.29 13.44 8.97
CA GLY A 61 -8.51 12.98 9.63
C GLY A 61 -9.77 13.35 8.82
N LEU A 62 -9.68 13.28 7.50
CA LEU A 62 -10.81 13.50 6.62
C LEU A 62 -11.86 12.40 6.83
N ALA A 63 -13.15 12.78 6.80
CA ALA A 63 -14.24 11.82 6.93
C ALA A 63 -15.18 11.87 5.74
N GLY A 64 -15.73 10.70 5.38
CA GLY A 64 -16.75 10.56 4.37
C GLY A 64 -16.28 11.06 3.00
N GLU A 65 -17.13 11.83 2.33
CA GLU A 65 -16.87 12.33 0.97
C GLU A 65 -15.78 13.41 0.90
N ARG A 66 -15.28 13.90 2.03
CA ARG A 66 -14.12 14.81 2.04
C ARG A 66 -12.83 14.09 1.64
N ILE A 67 -12.79 12.77 1.78
CA ILE A 67 -11.68 11.94 1.27
C ILE A 67 -11.80 11.87 -0.26
N PRO A 68 -10.75 12.20 -1.03
CA PRO A 68 -10.78 12.08 -2.49
C PRO A 68 -11.19 10.67 -2.93
N LEU A 69 -12.06 10.57 -3.93
CA LEU A 69 -12.58 9.27 -4.40
C LEU A 69 -11.44 8.30 -4.80
N ALA A 70 -10.42 8.79 -5.49
CA ALA A 70 -9.27 7.98 -5.87
C ALA A 70 -8.56 7.37 -4.65
N ALA A 71 -8.43 8.12 -3.55
CA ALA A 71 -7.83 7.63 -2.32
C ALA A 71 -8.72 6.59 -1.62
N ARG A 72 -10.06 6.79 -1.62
CA ARG A 72 -11.00 5.80 -1.07
C ARG A 72 -10.95 4.46 -1.81
N ILE A 73 -10.83 4.50 -3.14
CA ILE A 73 -10.71 3.29 -3.97
C ILE A 73 -9.40 2.56 -3.66
N VAL A 74 -8.29 3.28 -3.64
CA VAL A 74 -6.98 2.68 -3.38
C VAL A 74 -6.87 2.16 -1.95
N ALA A 75 -7.43 2.84 -0.94
CA ALA A 75 -7.45 2.36 0.43
C ALA A 75 -8.10 0.96 0.56
N LEU A 76 -9.19 0.72 -0.18
CA LEU A 76 -9.85 -0.58 -0.19
C LEU A 76 -9.00 -1.65 -0.91
N ALA A 77 -8.40 -1.30 -2.05
CA ALA A 77 -7.55 -2.21 -2.81
C ALA A 77 -6.26 -2.56 -2.05
N ASP A 78 -5.63 -1.58 -1.42
CA ASP A 78 -4.46 -1.73 -0.57
C ASP A 78 -4.75 -2.66 0.62
N ARG A 79 -5.91 -2.46 1.27
CA ARG A 79 -6.33 -3.35 2.36
C ARG A 79 -6.56 -4.79 1.91
N TYR A 80 -7.17 -4.99 0.73
CA TYR A 80 -7.33 -6.33 0.17
C TYR A 80 -5.98 -6.99 -0.10
N ASP A 81 -5.05 -6.27 -0.72
CA ASP A 81 -3.69 -6.76 -0.97
C ASP A 81 -2.96 -7.09 0.33
N GLU A 82 -2.99 -6.20 1.32
CA GLU A 82 -2.42 -6.44 2.65
C GLU A 82 -2.97 -7.72 3.31
N LEU A 83 -4.27 -7.99 3.16
CA LEU A 83 -4.89 -9.16 3.77
C LEU A 83 -4.51 -10.47 3.06
N THR A 84 -4.35 -10.43 1.74
CA THR A 84 -4.14 -11.62 0.88
C THR A 84 -2.68 -11.84 0.51
N SER A 85 -1.80 -10.87 0.72
CA SER A 85 -0.37 -11.00 0.48
C SER A 85 0.38 -11.62 1.67
N ARG A 86 1.53 -12.23 1.39
CA ARG A 86 2.41 -12.81 2.39
C ARG A 86 3.19 -11.70 3.11
N HIS A 87 3.10 -11.67 4.44
CA HIS A 87 3.92 -10.81 5.29
C HIS A 87 4.87 -11.64 6.15
N ALA A 88 6.01 -11.05 6.55
CA ALA A 88 7.04 -11.74 7.35
C ALA A 88 6.50 -12.34 8.67
N TYR A 89 5.39 -11.81 9.19
CA TYR A 89 4.84 -12.18 10.50
C TYR A 89 3.41 -12.71 10.45
N ARG A 90 2.79 -12.81 9.27
CA ARG A 90 1.41 -13.25 9.12
C ARG A 90 1.22 -13.99 7.80
N PRO A 91 0.65 -15.21 7.81
CA PRO A 91 0.24 -15.86 6.57
C PRO A 91 -0.88 -15.06 5.87
N PRO A 92 -0.99 -15.15 4.55
CA PRO A 92 -2.09 -14.54 3.82
C PRO A 92 -3.42 -15.14 4.26
N LEU A 93 -4.45 -14.30 4.32
CA LEU A 93 -5.81 -14.77 4.53
C LEU A 93 -6.40 -15.36 3.25
N ALA A 94 -7.34 -16.28 3.40
CA ALA A 94 -8.13 -16.75 2.27
C ALA A 94 -8.99 -15.60 1.71
N HIS A 95 -9.20 -15.62 0.39
CA HIS A 95 -10.01 -14.61 -0.30
C HIS A 95 -11.35 -14.32 0.40
N ALA A 96 -12.09 -15.36 0.76
CA ALA A 96 -13.40 -15.20 1.41
C ALA A 96 -13.30 -14.49 2.78
N GLU A 97 -12.23 -14.73 3.54
CA GLU A 97 -12.00 -14.07 4.83
C GLU A 97 -11.65 -12.60 4.64
N ALA A 98 -10.81 -12.27 3.63
CA ALA A 98 -10.47 -10.90 3.28
C ALA A 98 -11.71 -10.10 2.86
N VAL A 99 -12.59 -10.70 2.05
CA VAL A 99 -13.87 -10.08 1.63
C VAL A 99 -14.74 -9.78 2.84
N LEU A 100 -14.91 -10.72 3.78
CA LEU A 100 -15.69 -10.51 4.98
C LEU A 100 -15.14 -9.39 5.88
N LEU A 101 -13.83 -9.29 6.02
CA LEU A 101 -13.19 -8.22 6.80
C LEU A 101 -13.41 -6.85 6.16
N ILE A 102 -13.31 -6.75 4.82
CA ILE A 102 -13.58 -5.50 4.10
C ILE A 102 -15.06 -5.11 4.25
N GLN A 103 -15.98 -6.07 4.14
CA GLN A 103 -17.41 -5.82 4.37
C GLN A 103 -17.68 -5.29 5.79
N ALA A 104 -17.04 -5.86 6.79
CA ALA A 104 -17.17 -5.41 8.17
C ALA A 104 -16.60 -4.00 8.40
N GLY A 105 -15.71 -3.53 7.54
CA GLY A 105 -15.13 -2.18 7.56
C GLY A 105 -16.01 -1.10 6.91
N ALA A 106 -17.16 -1.44 6.32
CA ALA A 106 -18.10 -0.47 5.76
C ALA A 106 -18.54 0.56 6.81
N ASP A 107 -18.76 1.79 6.39
CA ASP A 107 -19.13 2.95 7.24
C ASP A 107 -18.09 3.35 8.32
N SER A 108 -17.03 2.57 8.51
CA SER A 108 -15.95 2.88 9.45
C SER A 108 -14.63 3.10 8.75
N GLU A 109 -14.07 2.10 8.14
CA GLU A 109 -12.81 2.17 7.41
C GLU A 109 -13.04 2.63 5.97
N PHE A 110 -14.07 2.10 5.33
CA PHE A 110 -14.33 2.27 3.90
C PHE A 110 -15.68 2.94 3.62
N ASP A 111 -15.73 3.64 2.47
CA ASP A 111 -16.98 4.11 1.87
C ASP A 111 -17.91 2.89 1.59
N PRO A 112 -19.12 2.85 2.20
CA PRO A 112 -20.01 1.70 2.05
C PRO A 112 -20.38 1.41 0.59
N ARG A 113 -20.48 2.43 -0.26
CA ARG A 113 -20.76 2.26 -1.70
C ARG A 113 -19.61 1.59 -2.43
N LEU A 114 -18.37 1.87 -2.03
CA LEU A 114 -17.19 1.20 -2.59
C LEU A 114 -17.08 -0.24 -2.09
N VAL A 115 -17.47 -0.51 -0.86
CA VAL A 115 -17.53 -1.89 -0.34
C VAL A 115 -18.58 -2.69 -1.12
N GLU A 116 -19.77 -2.14 -1.38
CA GLU A 116 -20.79 -2.78 -2.20
C GLU A 116 -20.28 -3.08 -3.62
N ALA A 117 -19.63 -2.11 -4.26
CA ALA A 117 -19.02 -2.28 -5.58
C ALA A 117 -17.90 -3.32 -5.59
N PHE A 118 -17.05 -3.34 -4.54
CA PHE A 118 -15.98 -4.32 -4.38
C PHE A 118 -16.55 -5.74 -4.29
N VAL A 119 -17.56 -5.95 -3.46
CA VAL A 119 -18.19 -7.27 -3.31
C VAL A 119 -18.71 -7.80 -4.64
N ALA A 120 -19.28 -6.94 -5.47
CA ALA A 120 -19.78 -7.32 -6.80
C ALA A 120 -18.67 -7.80 -7.76
N VAL A 121 -17.41 -7.42 -7.53
CA VAL A 121 -16.26 -7.77 -8.38
C VAL A 121 -15.14 -8.50 -7.61
N ALA A 122 -15.43 -9.03 -6.43
CA ALA A 122 -14.42 -9.60 -5.53
C ALA A 122 -13.63 -10.75 -6.17
N ASP A 123 -14.28 -11.60 -6.98
CA ASP A 123 -13.61 -12.69 -7.70
C ASP A 123 -12.52 -12.17 -8.65
N ALA A 124 -12.75 -11.02 -9.31
CA ALA A 124 -11.74 -10.42 -10.16
C ALA A 124 -10.51 -9.94 -9.35
N PHE A 125 -10.70 -9.50 -8.11
CA PHE A 125 -9.58 -9.19 -7.21
C PHE A 125 -8.76 -10.45 -6.88
N ALA A 126 -9.42 -11.60 -6.65
CA ALA A 126 -8.74 -12.86 -6.40
C ALA A 126 -7.92 -13.30 -7.61
N GLU A 127 -8.45 -13.18 -8.83
CA GLU A 127 -7.73 -13.51 -10.06
C GLU A 127 -6.48 -12.62 -10.27
N VAL A 128 -6.61 -11.32 -9.97
CA VAL A 128 -5.48 -10.38 -10.04
C VAL A 128 -4.43 -10.73 -8.99
N ALA A 129 -4.84 -10.95 -7.73
CA ALA A 129 -3.94 -11.31 -6.65
C ALA A 129 -3.15 -12.59 -6.96
N GLN A 130 -3.81 -13.65 -7.47
CA GLN A 130 -3.14 -14.87 -7.90
C GLN A 130 -2.11 -14.64 -9.02
N ARG A 131 -2.49 -13.85 -10.03
CA ARG A 131 -1.60 -13.55 -11.16
C ARG A 131 -0.31 -12.87 -10.75
N TYR A 132 -0.38 -11.99 -9.74
CA TYR A 132 0.78 -11.23 -9.27
C TYR A 132 1.51 -11.89 -8.10
N ALA A 133 0.90 -12.84 -7.39
CA ALA A 133 1.57 -13.64 -6.37
C ALA A 133 2.74 -14.43 -6.96
N ASP A 134 2.54 -15.07 -8.13
CA ASP A 134 3.60 -15.79 -8.85
C ASP A 134 4.74 -14.84 -9.28
N SER A 135 4.40 -13.59 -9.62
CA SER A 135 5.38 -12.57 -9.98
C SER A 135 6.19 -12.06 -8.77
N ALA A 136 5.59 -12.00 -7.59
CA ALA A 136 6.27 -11.61 -6.36
C ALA A 136 7.29 -12.68 -5.91
N GLU A 137 6.96 -13.96 -6.00
CA GLU A 137 7.91 -15.05 -5.74
C GLU A 137 9.09 -15.04 -6.73
N ALA A 138 8.82 -14.78 -8.01
CA ALA A 138 9.88 -14.62 -9.00
C ALA A 138 10.77 -13.40 -8.72
N LEU A 139 10.21 -12.31 -8.25
CA LEU A 139 10.95 -11.10 -7.84
C LEU A 139 11.82 -11.37 -6.60
N ASP A 140 11.31 -12.08 -5.60
CA ASP A 140 12.06 -12.46 -4.40
C ASP A 140 13.24 -13.35 -4.74
N VAL A 141 13.06 -14.32 -5.64
CA VAL A 141 14.14 -15.18 -6.14
C VAL A 141 15.19 -14.37 -6.89
N GLU A 142 14.79 -13.40 -7.71
CA GLU A 142 15.71 -12.55 -8.45
C GLU A 142 16.44 -11.58 -7.52
N MET A 143 15.76 -10.99 -6.53
CA MET A 143 16.39 -10.17 -5.49
C MET A 143 17.44 -10.97 -4.69
N GLN A 144 17.13 -12.17 -4.25
CA GLN A 144 18.09 -13.04 -3.56
C GLN A 144 19.31 -13.37 -4.42
N ARG A 145 19.12 -13.59 -5.72
CA ARG A 145 20.23 -13.78 -6.67
C ARG A 145 21.10 -12.54 -6.80
N LEU A 146 20.50 -11.36 -6.86
CA LEU A 146 21.23 -10.10 -6.93
C LEU A 146 22.00 -9.82 -5.64
N GLU A 147 21.41 -10.08 -4.47
CA GLU A 147 22.08 -9.94 -3.18
C GLU A 147 23.29 -10.88 -3.06
N GLN A 148 23.14 -12.15 -3.49
CA GLN A 148 24.25 -13.09 -3.52
C GLN A 148 25.36 -12.65 -4.49
N ALA A 149 25.02 -12.20 -5.69
CA ALA A 149 26.00 -11.72 -6.66
C ALA A 149 26.75 -10.48 -6.16
N VAL A 150 26.09 -9.57 -5.45
CA VAL A 150 26.71 -8.41 -4.81
C VAL A 150 27.65 -8.83 -3.69
N ALA A 151 27.25 -9.77 -2.83
CA ALA A 151 28.08 -10.30 -1.75
C ALA A 151 29.34 -10.97 -2.29
N GLU A 152 29.24 -11.82 -3.32
CA GLU A 152 30.38 -12.45 -4.00
C GLU A 152 31.31 -11.38 -4.64
N SER A 153 30.75 -10.31 -5.21
CA SER A 153 31.56 -9.23 -5.81
C SER A 153 32.33 -8.43 -4.75
N ILE A 154 31.80 -8.28 -3.55
CA ILE A 154 32.46 -7.59 -2.44
C ILE A 154 33.61 -8.47 -1.88
N GLU A 155 33.41 -9.77 -1.75
CA GLU A 155 34.46 -10.70 -1.29
C GLU A 155 35.64 -10.76 -2.28
N LEU A 156 35.38 -10.70 -3.59
CA LEU A 156 36.42 -10.69 -4.63
C LEU A 156 37.24 -9.40 -4.67
N THR A 157 36.72 -8.29 -4.14
CA THR A 157 37.37 -6.97 -4.13
C THR A 157 38.02 -6.63 -2.78
N ALA A 158 37.89 -7.50 -1.77
CA ALA A 158 38.56 -7.29 -0.48
C ALA A 158 40.08 -7.48 -0.61
N PRO A 159 40.93 -6.57 -0.14
CA PRO A 159 42.38 -6.74 -0.18
C PRO A 159 42.79 -7.93 0.69
N PRO A 160 43.80 -8.71 0.29
CA PRO A 160 44.31 -9.81 1.10
C PRO A 160 44.86 -9.29 2.43
N ALA A 161 44.56 -10.00 3.51
CA ALA A 161 44.99 -9.69 4.87
C ALA A 161 46.50 -9.78 5.07
#